data_273e56365e683fb5c200bd9f872c0679
#
_entry.id   273e56365e683fb5c200bd9f872c0679
#
_cell.length_a   1.000
_cell.length_b   1.000
_cell.length_c   1.000
_cell.angle_alpha   90.00
_cell.angle_beta   90.00
_cell.angle_gamma   90.00
#
_symmetry.space_group_name_H-M   'P 1'
#
loop_
_entity.id
_entity.type
_entity.pdbx_description
1 polymer ?
#
loop_
_entity_poly.entity_id
_entity_poly.type
_entity_poly.pdbx_seq_one_letter_code
_entity_poly.pdbx_strand_id
1 'polypeptide(L)' 'MDDIIVLDYSNGKVYICTLPRLNMCDSEIETWLDYMDFNLNDINWMVNKNITINDERK' A
#
# COMPACT_ATOMS: atom_id res chain seq x y z
N MET A 1 -9.70 -10.83 0.88
CA MET A 1 -8.80 -9.96 1.65
C MET A 1 -8.53 -8.68 0.88
N ASP A 2 -8.38 -7.57 1.58
CA ASP A 2 -8.06 -6.31 0.93
C ASP A 2 -6.58 -6.27 0.56
N ASP A 3 -6.30 -5.69 -0.60
CA ASP A 3 -4.93 -5.47 -1.04
C ASP A 3 -4.56 -4.00 -0.86
N ILE A 4 -3.30 -3.76 -0.57
CA ILE A 4 -2.76 -2.42 -0.48
C ILE A 4 -1.65 -2.24 -1.52
N ILE A 5 -1.70 -1.13 -2.23
CA ILE A 5 -0.59 -0.73 -3.09
C ILE A 5 0.15 0.41 -2.42
N VAL A 6 1.48 0.30 -2.37
CA VAL A 6 2.35 1.29 -1.74
C VAL A 6 3.31 1.82 -2.78
N LEU A 7 3.34 3.14 -2.91
CA LEU A 7 4.30 3.84 -3.78
C LEU A 7 5.39 4.40 -2.89
N ASP A 8 6.59 3.85 -2.98
CA ASP A 8 7.72 4.27 -2.15
C ASP A 8 8.61 5.24 -2.93
N TYR A 9 8.55 6.51 -2.56
CA TYR A 9 9.30 7.55 -3.23
C TYR A 9 10.78 7.56 -2.90
N SER A 10 11.17 6.96 -1.78
CA SER A 10 12.57 6.96 -1.36
C SER A 10 13.43 6.08 -2.25
N ASN A 11 12.87 5.02 -2.82
CA ASN A 11 13.61 4.12 -3.69
C ASN A 11 12.95 3.89 -5.07
N GLY A 12 11.83 4.58 -5.33
CA GLY A 12 11.14 4.47 -6.61
C GLY A 12 10.46 3.14 -6.85
N LYS A 13 10.11 2.41 -5.81
CA LYS A 13 9.49 1.10 -5.93
C LYS A 13 7.99 1.14 -5.64
N VAL A 14 7.30 0.18 -6.22
CA VAL A 14 5.86 -0.03 -6.00
C VAL A 14 5.69 -1.42 -5.40
N TYR A 15 4.94 -1.49 -4.30
CA TYR A 15 4.64 -2.75 -3.63
C TYR A 15 3.15 -3.01 -3.65
N ILE A 16 2.77 -4.26 -3.83
CA ILE A 16 1.40 -4.71 -3.66
C ILE A 16 1.41 -5.80 -2.61
N CYS A 17 0.67 -5.58 -1.53
CA CYS A 17 0.61 -6.52 -0.40
C CYS A 17 -0.82 -6.82 -0.06
N THR A 18 -1.05 -7.97 0.58
CA THR A 18 -2.35 -8.31 1.14
C THR A 18 -2.39 -7.87 2.60
N LEU A 19 -3.41 -7.12 2.97
CA LEU A 19 -3.57 -6.68 4.36
C LEU A 19 -3.90 -7.87 5.26
N PRO A 20 -3.46 -7.85 6.53
CA PRO A 20 -3.67 -8.97 7.44
C PRO A 20 -5.11 -9.11 7.91
N ARG A 21 -5.93 -8.07 7.80
CA ARG A 21 -7.32 -8.08 8.22
C ARG A 21 -8.19 -7.31 7.25
N LEU A 22 -9.49 -7.62 7.25
CA LEU A 22 -10.48 -6.88 6.49
C LEU A 22 -10.89 -5.61 7.24
N ASN A 23 -11.30 -4.59 6.50
CA ASN A 23 -11.89 -3.37 7.06
C ASN A 23 -10.97 -2.63 8.05
N MET A 24 -9.68 -2.63 7.80
CA MET A 24 -8.74 -1.84 8.59
C MET A 24 -8.98 -0.35 8.35
N CYS A 25 -9.02 0.44 9.42
CA CYS A 25 -9.10 1.88 9.29
C CYS A 25 -7.72 2.47 8.96
N ASP A 26 -7.71 3.73 8.54
CA ASP A 26 -6.47 4.38 8.08
C ASP A 26 -5.37 4.35 9.15
N SER A 27 -5.72 4.60 10.41
CA SER A 27 -4.73 4.58 11.48
C SER A 27 -4.15 3.19 11.71
N GLU A 28 -4.96 2.15 11.56
CA GLU A 28 -4.47 0.77 11.66
C GLU A 28 -3.55 0.42 10.50
N ILE A 29 -3.89 0.86 9.30
CA ILE A 29 -3.08 0.64 8.11
C ILE A 29 -1.74 1.36 8.24
N GLU A 30 -1.73 2.60 8.71
CA GLU A 30 -0.50 3.35 8.93
C GLU A 30 0.39 2.67 9.96
N THR A 31 -0.18 2.16 11.04
CA THR A 31 0.55 1.41 12.05
C THR A 31 1.16 0.14 11.44
N TRP A 32 0.40 -0.55 10.60
CA TRP A 32 0.89 -1.76 9.93
C TRP A 32 2.02 -1.43 8.96
N LEU A 33 1.90 -0.34 8.20
CA LEU A 33 2.95 0.10 7.27
C LEU A 33 4.23 0.45 8.00
N ASP A 34 4.11 1.12 9.15
CA ASP A 34 5.27 1.43 10.00
C ASP A 34 5.93 0.15 10.51
N TYR A 35 5.12 -0.82 10.91
CA TYR A 35 5.61 -2.14 11.32
C TYR A 35 6.38 -2.83 10.20
N MET A 36 5.97 -2.64 8.95
CA MET A 36 6.62 -3.23 7.77
C MET A 36 7.82 -2.42 7.28
N ASP A 37 8.30 -1.48 8.06
CA ASP A 37 9.47 -0.63 7.78
C ASP A 37 9.27 0.36 6.63
N PHE A 38 8.04 0.72 6.33
CA PHE A 38 7.80 1.82 5.40
C PHE A 38 7.90 3.16 6.13
N ASN A 39 8.54 4.14 5.48
CA ASN A 39 8.53 5.50 5.99
C ASN A 39 7.30 6.23 5.50
N LEU A 40 6.34 6.47 6.39
CA LEU A 40 5.05 7.06 6.04
C LEU A 40 5.17 8.43 5.38
N ASN A 41 6.26 9.15 5.61
CA ASN A 41 6.49 10.46 5.00
C ASN A 41 6.95 10.36 3.54
N ASP A 42 7.43 9.21 3.11
CA ASP A 42 8.00 8.99 1.78
C ASP A 42 7.17 8.03 0.93
N ILE A 43 5.96 7.71 1.36
CA ILE A 43 5.09 6.79 0.62
C ILE A 43 3.71 7.37 0.39
N ASN A 44 3.06 6.88 -0.65
CA ASN A 44 1.62 6.96 -0.83
C ASN A 44 1.07 5.55 -0.89
N TRP A 45 -0.18 5.39 -0.49
CA TRP A 45 -0.80 4.08 -0.50
C TRP A 45 -2.30 4.18 -0.76
N MET A 46 -2.86 3.10 -1.30
CA MET A 46 -4.31 2.96 -1.42
C MET A 46 -4.70 1.51 -1.21
N VAL A 47 -5.92 1.30 -0.76
CA VAL A 47 -6.45 -0.03 -0.46
C VAL A 47 -7.63 -0.31 -1.35
N ASN A 48 -7.68 -1.53 -1.90
CA ASN A 48 -8.83 -2.00 -2.65
C ASN A 48 -8.91 -3.53 -2.54
N LYS A 49 -10.09 -4.08 -2.80
CA LYS A 49 -10.27 -5.52 -2.76
C LYS A 49 -9.60 -6.24 -3.91
N ASN A 50 -9.54 -5.61 -5.06
CA ASN A 50 -8.93 -6.19 -6.26
C ASN A 50 -8.12 -5.11 -6.95
N ILE A 51 -6.85 -4.99 -6.57
CA ILE A 51 -5.97 -4.02 -7.22
C ILE A 51 -5.55 -4.58 -8.57
N THR A 52 -5.86 -3.85 -9.63
CA THR A 52 -5.44 -4.18 -10.98
C THR A 52 -4.51 -3.09 -11.46
N ILE A 53 -3.33 -3.48 -11.92
CA ILE A 53 -2.40 -2.54 -12.51
C ILE A 53 -2.71 -2.44 -14.00
N ASN A 54 -3.12 -1.24 -14.41
CA ASN A 54 -3.42 -0.92 -15.78
C ASN A 54 -2.22 -0.23 -16.39
N ASP A 55 -1.49 -0.92 -17.24
CA ASP A 55 -0.33 -0.37 -17.91
C ASP A 55 -0.73 0.14 -19.30
N GLU A 56 -1.08 1.43 -19.38
CA GLU A 56 -1.51 2.06 -20.61
C GLU A 56 -0.38 2.86 -21.24
N ARG A 57 0.69 2.19 -21.57
CA ARG A 57 1.79 2.85 -22.28
C ARG A 57 1.40 3.19 -23.70
N LYS A 58 1.69 4.40 -24.06
CA LYS A 58 1.47 4.89 -25.41
C LYS A 58 2.77 5.35 -26.02
#